data_2938b79dbb0d5cbf72fd15afcb8195a4
#
_entry.id   2938b79dbb0d5cbf72fd15afcb8195a4
#
_cell.length_a   1.000
_cell.length_b   1.000
_cell.length_c   1.000
_cell.angle_alpha   90.00
_cell.angle_beta   90.00
_cell.angle_gamma   90.00
#
_symmetry.space_group_name_H-M   'P 1'
#
loop_
_entity.id
_entity.type
_entity.pdbx_description
1 polymer ?
#
loop_
_entity_poly.entity_id
_entity_poly.type
_entity_poly.pdbx_seq_one_letter_code
_entity_poly.pdbx_strand_id
1 'polypeptide(L)'
;MAVERTLSIIKPDATARNQTGAVNALIEKAGLRIIAQKRVRWSQAQAEKFYEVHKARPFYGDLVRFMTSGPVVVQVLEGENAIKTYRDVMGATDPAKAASGTIRKELAESIQGTAYKGYIPDGPPPVPATP
;
A
#
# COMPACT_ATOMS: atom_id res chain seq x y z
N MET A 1 -13.57 -3.84 -20.59
CA MET A 1 -12.87 -3.11 -19.56
C MET A 1 -13.57 -3.31 -18.26
N ALA A 2 -12.88 -3.90 -17.35
CA ALA A 2 -13.50 -4.29 -16.11
C ALA A 2 -13.23 -3.28 -15.04
N VAL A 3 -14.25 -2.93 -14.28
CA VAL A 3 -14.08 -2.16 -13.05
C VAL A 3 -13.61 -3.14 -11.99
N GLU A 4 -12.51 -2.83 -11.34
CA GLU A 4 -11.92 -3.67 -10.32
C GLU A 4 -11.75 -2.91 -9.02
N ARG A 5 -11.58 -3.64 -7.94
CA ARG A 5 -11.25 -3.09 -6.64
C ARG A 5 -9.95 -3.71 -6.16
N THR A 6 -9.15 -2.92 -5.48
CA THR A 6 -7.91 -3.41 -4.92
C THR A 6 -7.63 -2.76 -3.57
N LEU A 7 -6.83 -3.44 -2.76
CA LEU A 7 -6.45 -2.95 -1.44
C LEU A 7 -5.23 -2.06 -1.54
N SER A 8 -5.24 -0.97 -0.80
CA SER A 8 -4.10 -0.06 -0.66
C SER A 8 -3.82 0.13 0.82
N ILE A 9 -2.55 0.15 1.19
CA ILE A 9 -2.15 0.41 2.56
C ILE A 9 -1.07 1.48 2.54
N ILE A 10 -1.32 2.57 3.25
CA ILE A 10 -0.32 3.60 3.50
C ILE A 10 0.35 3.26 4.81
N LYS A 11 1.66 3.05 4.76
CA LYS A 11 2.41 2.51 5.89
C LYS A 11 2.81 3.54 6.93
N PRO A 12 3.25 3.10 8.12
CA PRO A 12 3.52 4.01 9.22
C PRO A 12 4.56 5.10 8.94
N ASP A 13 5.53 4.86 8.07
CA ASP A 13 6.50 5.89 7.74
C ASP A 13 5.85 7.09 7.04
N ALA A 14 4.92 6.84 6.14
CA ALA A 14 4.22 7.91 5.43
C ALA A 14 3.23 8.61 6.34
N THR A 15 2.53 7.86 7.21
CA THR A 15 1.60 8.51 8.15
C THR A 15 2.37 9.37 9.15
N ALA A 16 3.54 8.92 9.59
CA ALA A 16 4.37 9.69 10.51
C ALA A 16 4.89 10.97 9.87
N ARG A 17 5.13 10.96 8.56
CA ARG A 17 5.58 12.15 7.83
C ARG A 17 4.43 13.00 7.29
N ASN A 18 3.20 12.65 7.65
CA ASN A 18 1.99 13.35 7.23
C ASN A 18 1.83 13.41 5.71
N GLN A 19 2.08 12.28 5.04
CA GLN A 19 2.04 12.19 3.59
C GLN A 19 0.84 11.45 3.03
N THR A 20 -0.16 11.13 3.83
CA THR A 20 -1.33 10.39 3.35
C THR A 20 -2.05 11.13 2.21
N GLY A 21 -2.17 12.45 2.33
CA GLY A 21 -2.79 13.25 1.28
C GLY A 21 -2.00 13.26 -0.01
N ALA A 22 -0.68 13.31 0.08
CA ALA A 22 0.19 13.30 -1.10
C ALA A 22 0.09 11.96 -1.84
N VAL A 23 0.04 10.85 -1.10
CA VAL A 23 -0.15 9.52 -1.69
C VAL A 23 -1.50 9.45 -2.40
N ASN A 24 -2.56 9.88 -1.73
CA ASN A 24 -3.90 9.82 -2.28
C ASN A 24 -4.08 10.75 -3.50
N ALA A 25 -3.40 11.87 -3.51
CA ALA A 25 -3.44 12.76 -4.66
C ALA A 25 -2.90 12.06 -5.92
N LEU A 26 -1.83 11.30 -5.79
CA LEU A 26 -1.27 10.55 -6.92
C LEU A 26 -2.21 9.42 -7.35
N ILE A 27 -2.86 8.76 -6.40
CA ILE A 27 -3.83 7.71 -6.69
C ILE A 27 -5.02 8.28 -7.46
N GLU A 28 -5.56 9.40 -7.00
CA GLU A 28 -6.72 10.01 -7.65
C GLU A 28 -6.37 10.59 -9.01
N LYS A 29 -5.16 11.14 -9.15
CA LYS A 29 -4.70 11.66 -10.43
C LYS A 29 -4.61 10.55 -11.48
N ALA A 30 -4.36 9.33 -11.07
CA ALA A 30 -4.31 8.19 -11.98
C ALA A 30 -5.70 7.68 -12.37
N GLY A 31 -6.76 8.27 -11.86
CA GLY A 31 -8.12 7.90 -12.20
C GLY A 31 -8.75 6.86 -11.27
N LEU A 32 -8.09 6.52 -10.18
CA LEU A 32 -8.64 5.60 -9.21
C LEU A 32 -9.46 6.34 -8.16
N ARG A 33 -10.54 5.71 -7.72
CA ARG A 33 -11.42 6.28 -6.70
C ARG A 33 -11.18 5.56 -5.37
N ILE A 34 -11.03 6.31 -4.31
CA ILE A 34 -10.91 5.75 -2.97
C ILE A 34 -12.32 5.62 -2.42
N ILE A 35 -12.85 4.40 -2.38
CA ILE A 35 -14.25 4.17 -2.01
C ILE A 35 -14.43 3.77 -0.55
N ALA A 36 -13.37 3.41 0.14
CA ALA A 36 -13.39 3.13 1.58
C ALA A 36 -12.01 3.41 2.13
N GLN A 37 -11.95 3.92 3.36
CA GLN A 37 -10.69 4.30 3.95
C GLN A 37 -10.82 4.25 5.46
N LYS A 38 -9.81 3.72 6.13
CA LYS A 38 -9.80 3.63 7.57
C LYS A 38 -8.37 3.80 8.09
N ARG A 39 -8.19 4.73 9.02
CA ARG A 39 -6.91 4.91 9.68
C ARG A 39 -6.94 4.13 10.98
N VAL A 40 -6.05 3.15 11.11
CA VAL A 40 -6.03 2.24 12.25
C VAL A 40 -4.61 1.98 12.68
N ARG A 41 -4.47 1.51 13.92
CA ARG A 41 -3.19 1.01 14.39
C ARG A 41 -3.34 -0.50 14.57
N TRP A 42 -2.56 -1.27 13.85
CA TRP A 42 -2.64 -2.72 13.92
C TRP A 42 -1.98 -3.24 15.18
N SER A 43 -2.57 -4.29 15.76
CA SER A 43 -1.91 -5.08 16.78
C SER A 43 -0.90 -5.99 16.10
N GLN A 44 0.03 -6.53 16.91
CA GLN A 44 0.98 -7.50 16.38
C GLN A 44 0.27 -8.69 15.74
N ALA A 45 -0.77 -9.21 16.38
CA ALA A 45 -1.52 -10.34 15.84
C ALA A 45 -2.16 -10.02 14.48
N GLN A 46 -2.70 -8.82 14.32
CA GLN A 46 -3.31 -8.42 13.06
C GLN A 46 -2.27 -8.31 11.94
N ALA A 47 -1.11 -7.71 12.23
CA ALA A 47 -0.05 -7.60 11.26
C ALA A 47 0.52 -8.97 10.89
N GLU A 48 0.69 -9.85 11.86
CA GLU A 48 1.16 -11.21 11.61
C GLU A 48 0.22 -11.96 10.70
N LYS A 49 -1.07 -11.83 10.93
CA LYS A 49 -2.06 -12.51 10.10
C LYS A 49 -2.08 -11.95 8.69
N PHE A 50 -2.00 -10.65 8.55
CA PHE A 50 -2.04 -10.01 7.23
C PHE A 50 -0.85 -10.46 6.37
N TYR A 51 0.33 -10.57 6.98
CA TYR A 51 1.54 -10.95 6.27
C TYR A 51 1.88 -12.44 6.40
N GLU A 52 0.92 -13.26 6.80
CA GLU A 52 1.13 -14.69 7.03
C GLU A 52 1.77 -15.41 5.86
N VAL A 53 1.46 -15.01 4.63
CA VAL A 53 2.04 -15.61 3.43
C VAL A 53 3.57 -15.41 3.36
N HIS A 54 4.10 -14.48 4.11
CA HIS A 54 5.53 -14.20 4.15
C HIS A 54 6.19 -14.74 5.42
N LYS A 55 5.49 -15.56 6.19
CA LYS A 55 5.96 -16.02 7.50
C LYS A 55 7.34 -16.67 7.46
N ALA A 56 7.65 -17.38 6.40
CA ALA A 56 8.94 -18.05 6.25
C ALA A 56 10.06 -17.14 5.74
N ARG A 57 9.76 -15.90 5.40
CA ARG A 57 10.74 -14.98 4.86
C ARG A 57 11.58 -14.33 5.97
N PRO A 58 12.87 -14.09 5.73
CA PRO A 58 13.74 -13.48 6.76
C PRO A 58 13.25 -12.10 7.21
N PHE A 59 12.57 -11.34 6.34
CA PHE A 59 12.11 -10.01 6.67
C PHE A 59 10.78 -9.96 7.43
N TYR A 60 10.15 -11.11 7.67
CA TYR A 60 8.81 -11.14 8.26
C TYR A 60 8.73 -10.42 9.61
N GLY A 61 9.66 -10.71 10.52
CA GLY A 61 9.65 -10.09 11.84
C GLY A 61 9.83 -8.57 11.78
N ASP A 62 10.73 -8.11 10.91
CA ASP A 62 10.96 -6.68 10.75
C ASP A 62 9.75 -6.00 10.13
N LEU A 63 9.10 -6.65 9.18
CA LEU A 63 7.89 -6.12 8.55
C LEU A 63 6.76 -5.97 9.57
N VAL A 64 6.54 -6.97 10.40
CA VAL A 64 5.52 -6.91 11.45
C VAL A 64 5.83 -5.77 12.43
N ARG A 65 7.07 -5.64 12.87
CA ARG A 65 7.46 -4.53 13.76
C ARG A 65 7.23 -3.18 13.11
N PHE A 66 7.60 -3.06 11.84
CA PHE A 66 7.40 -1.82 11.10
C PHE A 66 5.92 -1.46 10.99
N MET A 67 5.09 -2.42 10.61
CA MET A 67 3.67 -2.18 10.40
C MET A 67 2.90 -1.90 11.69
N THR A 68 3.46 -2.23 12.83
CA THR A 68 2.85 -1.93 14.13
C THR A 68 3.46 -0.71 14.82
N SER A 69 4.42 -0.05 14.17
CA SER A 69 5.12 1.09 14.77
C SER A 69 4.31 2.38 14.81
N GLY A 70 3.23 2.45 14.07
CA GLY A 70 2.35 3.61 14.02
C GLY A 70 1.10 3.31 13.24
N PRO A 71 0.22 4.31 13.05
CA PRO A 71 -1.00 4.12 12.29
C PRO A 71 -0.75 3.80 10.83
N VAL A 72 -1.65 3.03 10.24
CA VAL A 72 -1.68 2.78 8.81
C VAL A 72 -3.03 3.24 8.28
N VAL A 73 -3.09 3.55 6.99
CA VAL A 73 -4.36 3.84 6.33
C VAL A 73 -4.65 2.69 5.38
N VAL A 74 -5.73 1.97 5.65
CA VAL A 74 -6.18 0.87 4.82
C VAL A 74 -7.31 1.40 3.96
N GLN A 75 -7.22 1.19 2.66
CA GLN A 75 -8.23 1.74 1.77
C GLN A 75 -8.52 0.81 0.61
N VAL A 76 -9.70 0.97 0.05
CA VAL A 76 -10.13 0.22 -1.13
C VAL A 76 -10.19 1.19 -2.29
N LEU A 77 -9.54 0.84 -3.37
CA LEU A 77 -9.50 1.62 -4.59
C LEU A 77 -10.35 0.94 -5.66
N GLU A 78 -11.06 1.74 -6.44
CA GLU A 78 -11.90 1.24 -7.52
C GLU A 78 -11.61 1.99 -8.80
N GLY A 79 -11.62 1.28 -9.92
CA GLY A 79 -11.44 1.88 -11.23
C GLY A 79 -11.23 0.84 -12.29
N GLU A 80 -11.15 1.26 -13.54
CA GLU A 80 -10.86 0.35 -14.64
C GLU A 80 -9.44 -0.16 -14.49
N ASN A 81 -9.27 -1.47 -14.57
CA ASN A 81 -7.96 -2.10 -14.41
C ASN A 81 -7.26 -1.64 -13.13
N ALA A 82 -8.00 -1.54 -12.03
CA ALA A 82 -7.48 -0.92 -10.81
C ALA A 82 -6.20 -1.57 -10.30
N ILE A 83 -6.09 -2.89 -10.40
CA ILE A 83 -4.91 -3.60 -9.91
C ILE A 83 -3.66 -3.17 -10.68
N LYS A 84 -3.75 -3.20 -12.01
CA LYS A 84 -2.61 -2.78 -12.85
C LYS A 84 -2.33 -1.29 -12.69
N THR A 85 -3.37 -0.47 -12.71
CA THR A 85 -3.22 0.97 -12.60
C THR A 85 -2.55 1.35 -11.27
N TYR A 86 -2.97 0.71 -10.19
CA TYR A 86 -2.38 0.98 -8.89
C TYR A 86 -0.91 0.55 -8.84
N ARG A 87 -0.57 -0.59 -9.42
CA ARG A 87 0.82 -1.01 -9.51
C ARG A 87 1.68 0.01 -10.25
N ASP A 88 1.16 0.53 -11.35
CA ASP A 88 1.89 1.53 -12.14
C ASP A 88 2.08 2.82 -11.33
N VAL A 89 1.07 3.23 -10.58
CA VAL A 89 1.15 4.42 -9.72
C VAL A 89 2.12 4.21 -8.58
N MET A 90 2.16 3.00 -8.02
CA MET A 90 3.09 2.67 -6.94
C MET A 90 4.54 2.75 -7.40
N GLY A 91 4.83 2.22 -8.54
CA GLY A 91 6.19 2.15 -9.06
C GLY A 91 6.92 0.89 -8.59
N ALA A 92 8.16 0.75 -9.03
CA ALA A 92 9.00 -0.39 -8.68
C ALA A 92 9.19 -0.51 -7.17
N THR A 93 9.35 -1.73 -6.69
CA THR A 93 9.50 -2.00 -5.26
C THR A 93 10.65 -1.21 -4.64
N ASP A 94 11.77 -1.12 -5.35
CA ASP A 94 12.89 -0.31 -4.91
C ASP A 94 12.66 1.14 -5.36
N PRO A 95 12.52 2.09 -4.43
CA PRO A 95 12.30 3.49 -4.82
C PRO A 95 13.37 4.06 -5.73
N ALA A 96 14.59 3.59 -5.62
CA ALA A 96 15.69 4.07 -6.47
C ALA A 96 15.50 3.66 -7.93
N LYS A 97 14.75 2.59 -8.18
CA LYS A 97 14.49 2.07 -9.53
C LYS A 97 13.11 2.48 -10.05
N ALA A 98 12.32 3.17 -9.25
CA ALA A 98 10.98 3.56 -9.65
C ALA A 98 11.01 4.75 -10.60
N ALA A 99 10.06 4.78 -11.53
CA ALA A 99 9.96 5.88 -12.49
C ALA A 99 9.48 7.17 -11.82
N SER A 100 9.86 8.31 -12.39
CA SER A 100 9.41 9.61 -11.91
C SER A 100 7.87 9.68 -11.90
N GLY A 101 7.32 10.34 -10.91
CA GLY A 101 5.86 10.49 -10.78
C GLY A 101 5.18 9.36 -10.05
N THR A 102 5.89 8.27 -9.78
CA THR A 102 5.31 7.18 -8.99
C THR A 102 5.41 7.49 -7.50
N ILE A 103 4.55 6.86 -6.71
CA ILE A 103 4.52 7.08 -5.27
C ILE A 103 5.85 6.71 -4.64
N ARG A 104 6.39 5.56 -5.00
CA ARG A 104 7.67 5.11 -4.41
C ARG A 104 8.83 6.02 -4.77
N LYS A 105 8.86 6.53 -6.00
CA LYS A 105 9.93 7.43 -6.39
C LYS A 105 9.85 8.76 -5.67
N GLU A 106 8.64 9.32 -5.58
CA GLU A 106 8.47 10.68 -5.05
C GLU A 106 8.41 10.74 -3.53
N LEU A 107 7.88 9.71 -2.88
CA LEU A 107 7.55 9.78 -1.47
C LEU A 107 8.23 8.74 -0.58
N ALA A 108 8.69 7.62 -1.12
CA ALA A 108 9.27 6.57 -0.29
C ALA A 108 10.76 6.81 -0.05
N GLU A 109 11.23 6.40 1.12
CA GLU A 109 12.64 6.53 1.49
C GLU A 109 13.42 5.24 1.31
N SER A 110 12.74 4.11 1.43
CA SER A 110 13.40 2.80 1.36
C SER A 110 12.41 1.74 0.92
N ILE A 111 12.90 0.56 0.63
CA ILE A 111 12.05 -0.56 0.26
C ILE A 111 11.02 -0.87 1.35
N GLN A 112 11.44 -0.83 2.61
CA GLN A 112 10.52 -1.11 3.71
C GLN A 112 9.68 0.09 4.05
N GLY A 113 10.21 1.28 3.93
CA GLY A 113 9.52 2.50 4.28
C GLY A 113 8.74 3.06 3.13
N THR A 114 7.99 2.27 2.43
CA THR A 114 7.18 2.81 1.37
C THR A 114 5.83 3.19 1.88
N ALA A 115 5.28 4.17 1.25
CA ALA A 115 3.96 4.61 1.61
C ALA A 115 2.94 3.50 1.52
N TYR A 116 3.12 2.50 0.70
CA TYR A 116 2.16 1.48 0.60
C TYR A 116 2.72 0.37 -0.06
N LYS A 117 3.36 -0.39 0.30
CA LYS A 117 3.82 -1.44 -0.32
C LYS A 117 2.85 -2.36 -0.67
N GLY A 118 1.77 -2.17 -0.66
CA GLY A 118 0.80 -3.01 -0.97
C GLY A 118 1.29 -4.38 -0.98
N TYR A 119 1.10 -5.13 -0.65
CA TYR A 119 0.99 -6.37 -0.64
C TYR A 119 1.25 -6.92 -1.93
N ILE A 120 2.25 -7.16 -2.30
CA ILE A 120 2.43 -7.66 -3.50
C ILE A 120 3.47 -8.39 -3.57
N PRO A 121 3.69 -9.37 -3.71
CA PRO A 121 4.61 -9.65 -4.72
C PRO A 121 3.93 -9.77 -6.02
N ASP A 122 2.88 -10.41 -5.99
CA ASP A 122 2.26 -10.68 -7.23
C ASP A 122 1.09 -9.79 -7.46
N GLY A 123 1.06 -8.73 -6.75
CA GLY A 123 -0.05 -7.80 -6.80
C GLY A 123 -1.03 -8.02 -5.67
N PRO A 124 -1.74 -6.97 -5.27
CA PRO A 124 -2.74 -7.14 -4.22
C PRO A 124 -3.86 -8.01 -4.74
N PRO A 125 -4.38 -8.87 -3.92
CA PRO A 125 -5.55 -9.64 -4.31
C PRO A 125 -6.73 -8.70 -4.47
N PRO A 126 -7.71 -9.08 -5.26
CA PRO A 126 -8.95 -8.33 -5.33
C PRO A 126 -9.56 -8.23 -3.95
N VAL A 127 -10.09 -7.07 -3.65
CA VAL A 127 -10.78 -6.87 -2.39
C VAL A 127 -12.20 -7.39 -2.55
N PRO A 128 -12.73 -8.10 -1.57
CA PRO A 128 -14.13 -8.54 -1.63
C PRO A 128 -15.07 -7.37 -1.87
N ALA A 129 -16.20 -7.61 -2.47
CA ALA A 129 -17.15 -6.57 -2.80
C ALA A 129 -17.63 -5.79 -1.59
N THR A 130 -17.66 -6.42 -0.42
CA THR A 130 -18.00 -5.72 0.80
C THR A 130 -16.79 -5.69 1.66
N PRO A 131 -16.41 -4.55 2.12
CA PRO A 131 -15.25 -4.43 3.01
C PRO A 131 -15.51 -5.05 4.35
#